data_b0c6222faa259c4b3d9f5cdde3d5a243
#
_entry.id   b0c6222faa259c4b3d9f5cdde3d5a243
#
_cell.length_a   1.000
_cell.length_b   1.000
_cell.length_c   1.000
_cell.angle_alpha   90.00
_cell.angle_beta   90.00
_cell.angle_gamma   90.00
#
_symmetry.space_group_name_H-M   'P 1'
#
loop_
_entity.id
_entity.type
_entity.pdbx_description
1 polymer ?
#
loop_
_entity_poly.entity_id
_entity_poly.type
_entity_poly.pdbx_seq_one_letter_code
_entity_poly.pdbx_strand_id
1 'polypeptide(L)'
;KYRQVREKIAEFAVNMNADNATMEAVKAYFKTGNTVNIKKADKVFAFSSKTKYSGIISGGDSYLIGAPEFVLREDYEHYKEKIEAYSEKGYRVLVYGRYEGVLDGQKLTEKALPVAFIMLTNAIREGAKETFSYFTERGVEIKVISGDNPKTVAEIAQKAGICGADNYVDASTLTTDESIAQAVMKYQIFGRV
;
A
#
# COMPACT_ATOMS: atom_id res chain seq x y z
N LYS A 1 -4.01 -16.24 19.50
CA LYS A 1 -2.90 -15.57 18.77
C LYS A 1 -3.41 -14.46 17.84
N TYR A 2 -4.35 -14.71 16.91
CA TYR A 2 -4.91 -13.70 15.98
C TYR A 2 -5.57 -12.52 16.71
N ARG A 3 -6.40 -12.78 17.72
CA ARG A 3 -7.08 -11.74 18.52
C ARG A 3 -6.09 -10.79 19.18
N GLN A 4 -5.01 -11.31 19.77
CA GLN A 4 -3.98 -10.51 20.43
C GLN A 4 -3.22 -9.61 19.43
N VAL A 5 -2.94 -10.11 18.23
CA VAL A 5 -2.30 -9.31 17.17
C VAL A 5 -3.24 -8.19 16.72
N ARG A 6 -4.54 -8.49 16.55
CA ARG A 6 -5.54 -7.50 16.18
C ARG A 6 -5.68 -6.38 17.22
N GLU A 7 -5.68 -6.75 18.52
CA GLU A 7 -5.72 -5.79 19.63
C GLU A 7 -4.47 -4.87 19.64
N LYS A 8 -3.29 -5.41 19.40
CA LYS A 8 -2.05 -4.63 19.31
C LYS A 8 -2.03 -3.68 18.12
N ILE A 9 -2.52 -4.10 16.96
CA ILE A 9 -2.65 -3.21 15.79
C ILE A 9 -3.70 -2.12 16.07
N ALA A 10 -4.80 -2.44 16.74
CA ALA A 10 -5.80 -1.47 17.15
C ALA A 10 -5.21 -0.41 18.11
N GLU A 11 -4.42 -0.84 19.11
CA GLU A 11 -3.70 0.04 20.04
C GLU A 11 -2.74 0.96 19.28
N PHE A 12 -1.95 0.40 18.37
CA PHE A 12 -1.10 1.18 17.47
C PHE A 12 -1.89 2.23 16.69
N ALA A 13 -2.95 1.80 16.01
CA ALA A 13 -3.76 2.65 15.14
C ALA A 13 -4.44 3.80 15.90
N VAL A 14 -4.92 3.57 17.13
CA VAL A 14 -5.54 4.63 17.96
C VAL A 14 -4.52 5.71 18.33
N ASN A 15 -3.28 5.33 18.60
CA ASN A 15 -2.21 6.28 18.95
C ASN A 15 -1.69 7.08 17.75
N MET A 16 -1.95 6.64 16.52
CA MET A 16 -1.54 7.34 15.30
C MET A 16 -2.56 8.42 14.90
N ASN A 17 -2.10 9.50 14.26
CA ASN A 17 -2.97 10.42 13.55
C ASN A 17 -3.40 9.80 12.20
N ALA A 18 -4.58 10.17 11.71
CA ALA A 18 -5.07 9.77 10.39
C ALA A 18 -4.55 10.75 9.30
N ASP A 19 -3.23 10.83 9.16
CA ASP A 19 -2.57 11.81 8.27
C ASP A 19 -2.58 11.40 6.80
N ASN A 20 -3.02 10.16 6.52
CA ASN A 20 -3.10 9.63 5.15
C ASN A 20 -4.13 8.50 5.05
N ALA A 21 -4.61 8.27 3.83
CA ALA A 21 -5.64 7.26 3.53
C ALA A 21 -5.27 5.85 4.01
N THR A 22 -3.99 5.50 4.01
CA THR A 22 -3.50 4.21 4.52
C THR A 22 -3.79 4.06 6.02
N MET A 23 -3.44 5.06 6.83
CA MET A 23 -3.67 5.01 8.26
C MET A 23 -5.18 5.14 8.59
N GLU A 24 -5.93 5.91 7.81
CA GLU A 24 -7.40 5.95 7.91
C GLU A 24 -8.02 4.57 7.73
N ALA A 25 -7.61 3.83 6.69
CA ALA A 25 -8.09 2.48 6.42
C ALA A 25 -7.71 1.49 7.54
N VAL A 26 -6.47 1.57 8.05
CA VAL A 26 -6.01 0.75 9.18
C VAL A 26 -6.84 1.05 10.44
N LYS A 27 -7.05 2.34 10.76
CA LYS A 27 -7.88 2.75 11.90
C LYS A 27 -9.31 2.27 11.77
N ALA A 28 -9.92 2.43 10.61
CA ALA A 28 -11.29 2.01 10.34
C ALA A 28 -11.48 0.49 10.52
N TYR A 29 -10.55 -0.31 9.99
CA TYR A 29 -10.62 -1.78 10.05
C TYR A 29 -10.35 -2.35 11.44
N PHE A 30 -9.37 -1.78 12.15
CA PHE A 30 -8.97 -2.27 13.48
C PHE A 30 -9.69 -1.57 14.63
N LYS A 31 -10.62 -0.66 14.34
CA LYS A 31 -11.45 0.01 15.37
C LYS A 31 -12.13 -1.05 16.24
N THR A 32 -11.77 -1.08 17.53
CA THR A 32 -12.40 -1.95 18.52
C THR A 32 -13.53 -1.18 19.20
N GLY A 33 -14.68 -1.85 19.42
CA GLY A 33 -15.86 -1.23 20.06
C GLY A 33 -15.64 -0.79 21.51
N ASN A 34 -14.60 -1.29 22.19
CA ASN A 34 -14.22 -0.93 23.56
C ASN A 34 -12.82 -0.29 23.56
N THR A 35 -12.75 1.02 23.58
CA THR A 35 -11.51 1.80 23.73
C THR A 35 -11.10 1.99 25.21
N VAL A 36 -11.72 1.31 26.15
CA VAL A 36 -11.65 1.61 27.60
C VAL A 36 -10.28 1.37 28.22
N ASN A 37 -9.35 0.63 27.57
CA ASN A 37 -8.02 0.34 28.14
C ASN A 37 -6.89 0.44 27.12
N ILE A 38 -6.98 1.38 26.15
CA ILE A 38 -5.89 1.58 25.20
C ILE A 38 -4.77 2.36 25.89
N LYS A 39 -3.60 1.75 25.95
CA LYS A 39 -2.41 2.40 26.48
C LYS A 39 -1.97 3.51 25.54
N LYS A 40 -1.79 4.71 26.10
CA LYS A 40 -1.25 5.84 25.36
C LYS A 40 0.23 5.59 25.06
N ALA A 41 0.64 5.79 23.83
CA ALA A 41 2.05 5.68 23.45
C ALA A 41 2.89 6.79 24.09
N ASP A 42 4.11 6.44 24.46
CA ASP A 42 5.09 7.38 25.04
C ASP A 42 5.57 8.37 23.96
N LYS A 43 5.71 7.88 22.72
CA LYS A 43 6.11 8.68 21.55
C LYS A 43 5.46 8.15 20.28
N VAL A 44 5.16 9.05 19.36
CA VAL A 44 4.52 8.76 18.07
C VAL A 44 5.36 9.35 16.95
N PHE A 45 5.55 8.58 15.89
CA PHE A 45 6.26 8.96 14.66
C PHE A 45 5.27 8.86 13.50
N ALA A 46 4.90 10.01 12.94
CA ALA A 46 4.05 10.07 11.76
C ALA A 46 4.74 9.44 10.54
N PHE A 47 3.95 9.06 9.53
CA PHE A 47 4.50 8.54 8.29
C PHE A 47 5.43 9.53 7.62
N SER A 48 6.58 9.03 7.16
CA SER A 48 7.51 9.78 6.34
C SER A 48 7.73 9.09 5.00
N SER A 49 7.65 9.83 3.91
CA SER A 49 7.96 9.33 2.57
C SER A 49 9.43 8.93 2.42
N LYS A 50 10.31 9.47 3.27
CA LYS A 50 11.74 9.14 3.29
C LYS A 50 12.03 7.81 3.96
N THR A 51 11.35 7.51 5.07
CA THR A 51 11.58 6.29 5.89
C THR A 51 10.56 5.18 5.60
N LYS A 52 9.41 5.53 4.96
CA LYS A 52 8.36 4.61 4.54
C LYS A 52 7.70 3.81 5.67
N TYR A 53 7.75 4.33 6.91
CA TYR A 53 7.05 3.77 8.06
C TYR A 53 6.42 4.86 8.94
N SER A 54 5.46 4.43 9.76
CA SER A 54 4.96 5.13 10.95
C SER A 54 5.28 4.28 12.16
N GLY A 55 5.46 4.88 13.34
CA GLY A 55 5.84 4.13 14.52
C GLY A 55 5.34 4.70 15.83
N ILE A 56 5.36 3.86 16.87
CA ILE A 56 5.12 4.27 18.25
C ILE A 56 6.15 3.64 19.18
N ILE A 57 6.42 4.31 20.28
CA ILE A 57 7.09 3.74 21.45
C ILE A 57 6.02 3.64 22.54
N SER A 58 5.85 2.46 23.13
CA SER A 58 4.88 2.20 24.17
C SER A 58 5.47 1.24 25.22
N GLY A 59 5.66 1.74 26.44
CA GLY A 59 6.22 0.97 27.55
C GLY A 59 7.64 0.45 27.31
N GLY A 60 8.46 1.22 26.59
CA GLY A 60 9.83 0.86 26.25
C GLY A 60 9.97 0.00 24.98
N ASP A 61 8.89 -0.54 24.43
CA ASP A 61 8.90 -1.28 23.17
C ASP A 61 8.58 -0.36 21.99
N SER A 62 9.25 -0.61 20.86
CA SER A 62 9.05 0.10 19.60
C SER A 62 8.23 -0.75 18.63
N TYR A 63 7.15 -0.18 18.09
CA TYR A 63 6.30 -0.82 17.07
C TYR A 63 6.16 0.07 15.86
N LEU A 64 6.04 -0.52 14.67
CA LEU A 64 5.92 0.23 13.43
C LEU A 64 5.00 -0.46 12.41
N ILE A 65 4.45 0.35 11.51
CA ILE A 65 3.79 -0.09 10.28
C ILE A 65 4.46 0.61 9.10
N GLY A 66 4.85 -0.15 8.09
CA GLY A 66 5.50 0.43 6.91
C GLY A 66 5.58 -0.50 5.72
N ALA A 67 6.22 0.00 4.67
CA ALA A 67 6.48 -0.77 3.46
C ALA A 67 7.45 -1.93 3.75
N PRO A 68 7.15 -3.15 3.29
CA PRO A 68 7.91 -4.35 3.66
C PRO A 68 9.40 -4.24 3.38
N GLU A 69 9.80 -3.71 2.25
CA GLU A 69 11.19 -3.57 1.83
C GLU A 69 12.00 -2.63 2.74
N PHE A 70 11.34 -1.61 3.32
CA PHE A 70 11.97 -0.66 4.23
C PHE A 70 11.99 -1.14 5.68
N VAL A 71 10.98 -1.91 6.07
CA VAL A 71 10.83 -2.43 7.43
C VAL A 71 11.66 -3.70 7.63
N LEU A 72 11.58 -4.65 6.70
CA LEU A 72 12.24 -5.96 6.81
C LEU A 72 13.69 -5.91 6.35
N ARG A 73 14.03 -4.97 5.45
CA ARG A 73 15.40 -4.79 4.96
C ARG A 73 16.02 -6.11 4.46
N GLU A 74 17.05 -6.60 5.12
CA GLU A 74 17.74 -7.86 4.77
C GLU A 74 16.84 -9.10 4.88
N ASP A 75 15.87 -9.09 5.81
CA ASP A 75 14.89 -10.16 5.95
C ASP A 75 13.78 -10.13 4.88
N TYR A 76 13.71 -9.09 4.02
CA TYR A 76 12.67 -8.95 3.00
C TYR A 76 12.62 -10.15 2.06
N GLU A 77 13.76 -10.65 1.61
CA GLU A 77 13.85 -11.78 0.68
C GLU A 77 13.16 -13.04 1.22
N HIS A 78 13.15 -13.23 2.55
CA HIS A 78 12.47 -14.36 3.18
C HIS A 78 10.94 -14.32 3.03
N TYR A 79 10.37 -13.13 2.87
CA TYR A 79 8.93 -12.92 2.75
C TYR A 79 8.47 -12.48 1.36
N LYS A 80 9.41 -12.21 0.46
CA LYS A 80 9.21 -11.61 -0.86
C LYS A 80 8.16 -12.34 -1.68
N GLU A 81 8.28 -13.64 -1.85
CA GLU A 81 7.34 -14.44 -2.64
C GLU A 81 5.88 -14.24 -2.17
N LYS A 82 5.65 -14.25 -0.85
CA LYS A 82 4.31 -14.03 -0.29
C LYS A 82 3.83 -12.60 -0.50
N ILE A 83 4.71 -11.62 -0.33
CA ILE A 83 4.39 -10.20 -0.50
C ILE A 83 4.03 -9.94 -1.96
N GLU A 84 4.85 -10.42 -2.89
CA GLU A 84 4.63 -10.26 -4.33
C GLU A 84 3.34 -10.95 -4.79
N ALA A 85 3.04 -12.16 -4.30
CA ALA A 85 1.79 -12.86 -4.61
C ALA A 85 0.52 -12.08 -4.21
N TYR A 86 0.56 -11.28 -3.15
CA TYR A 86 -0.54 -10.38 -2.80
C TYR A 86 -0.50 -9.08 -3.60
N SER A 87 0.68 -8.54 -3.87
CA SER A 87 0.85 -7.32 -4.69
C SER A 87 0.36 -7.55 -6.12
N GLU A 88 0.63 -8.71 -6.71
CA GLU A 88 0.11 -9.12 -8.02
C GLU A 88 -1.43 -9.19 -8.08
N LYS A 89 -2.08 -9.48 -6.94
CA LYS A 89 -3.55 -9.45 -6.80
C LYS A 89 -4.12 -8.04 -6.57
N GLY A 90 -3.29 -6.99 -6.66
CA GLY A 90 -3.71 -5.61 -6.46
C GLY A 90 -3.76 -5.16 -5.00
N TYR A 91 -3.20 -5.93 -4.06
CA TYR A 91 -3.10 -5.51 -2.66
C TYR A 91 -1.83 -4.70 -2.42
N ARG A 92 -1.98 -3.62 -1.69
CA ARG A 92 -0.84 -2.96 -1.05
C ARG A 92 -0.53 -3.68 0.25
N VAL A 93 0.67 -4.25 0.37
CA VAL A 93 1.10 -4.98 1.56
C VAL A 93 1.87 -4.04 2.48
N LEU A 94 1.53 -4.05 3.76
CA LEU A 94 2.27 -3.39 4.83
C LEU A 94 2.71 -4.43 5.86
N VAL A 95 3.80 -4.14 6.57
CA VAL A 95 4.25 -4.92 7.72
C VAL A 95 3.96 -4.16 9.00
N TYR A 96 3.28 -4.82 9.95
CA TYR A 96 3.28 -4.43 11.35
C TYR A 96 4.36 -5.24 12.06
N GLY A 97 5.31 -4.58 12.69
CA GLY A 97 6.46 -5.21 13.32
C GLY A 97 6.85 -4.59 14.67
N ARG A 98 7.55 -5.39 15.47
CA ARG A 98 8.29 -4.93 16.65
C ARG A 98 9.71 -4.63 16.21
N TYR A 99 10.17 -3.43 16.51
CA TYR A 99 11.54 -3.00 16.21
C TYR A 99 12.45 -3.26 17.42
N GLU A 100 13.60 -3.88 17.21
CA GLU A 100 14.53 -4.24 18.28
C GLU A 100 15.40 -3.05 18.74
N GLY A 101 15.37 -1.94 18.00
CA GLY A 101 15.99 -0.67 18.39
C GLY A 101 14.98 0.31 18.99
N VAL A 102 15.45 1.52 19.25
CA VAL A 102 14.62 2.65 19.67
C VAL A 102 14.30 3.50 18.44
N LEU A 103 13.00 3.72 18.17
CA LEU A 103 12.57 4.57 17.07
C LEU A 103 12.95 6.03 17.32
N ASP A 104 13.58 6.65 16.33
CA ASP A 104 13.99 8.06 16.34
C ASP A 104 13.42 8.86 15.16
N GLY A 105 12.64 8.21 14.29
CA GLY A 105 12.07 8.80 13.08
C GLY A 105 13.02 8.81 11.88
N GLN A 106 14.17 8.17 12.00
CA GLN A 106 15.16 8.02 10.94
C GLN A 106 15.06 6.63 10.30
N LYS A 107 15.99 6.34 9.38
CA LYS A 107 16.12 5.02 8.76
C LYS A 107 16.42 3.97 9.83
N LEU A 108 15.71 2.84 9.74
CA LEU A 108 15.92 1.72 10.67
C LEU A 108 17.35 1.16 10.55
N THR A 109 18.01 0.95 11.66
CA THR A 109 19.36 0.37 11.75
C THR A 109 19.35 -1.04 12.33
N GLU A 110 18.41 -1.31 13.24
CA GLU A 110 18.24 -2.60 13.88
C GLU A 110 17.15 -3.43 13.19
N LYS A 111 16.99 -4.67 13.63
CA LYS A 111 16.02 -5.62 13.08
C LYS A 111 14.59 -5.27 13.48
N ALA A 112 13.68 -5.44 12.54
CA ALA A 112 12.25 -5.39 12.79
C ALA A 112 11.65 -6.80 12.65
N LEU A 113 11.07 -7.31 13.72
CA LEU A 113 10.42 -8.63 13.74
C LEU A 113 8.99 -8.49 13.24
N PRO A 114 8.62 -9.11 12.11
CA PRO A 114 7.27 -9.01 11.60
C PRO A 114 6.29 -9.74 12.51
N VAL A 115 5.24 -9.05 12.92
CA VAL A 115 4.14 -9.58 13.73
C VAL A 115 2.93 -9.92 12.86
N ALA A 116 2.66 -9.07 11.86
CA ALA A 116 1.58 -9.27 10.90
C ALA A 116 1.86 -8.56 9.57
N PHE A 117 1.27 -9.10 8.50
CA PHE A 117 1.14 -8.41 7.22
C PHE A 117 -0.29 -7.89 7.09
N ILE A 118 -0.44 -6.65 6.67
CA ILE A 118 -1.71 -5.97 6.47
C ILE A 118 -1.87 -5.74 4.97
N MET A 119 -2.91 -6.33 4.38
CA MET A 119 -3.25 -6.14 2.98
C MET A 119 -4.31 -5.07 2.85
N LEU A 120 -4.03 -4.06 2.05
CA LEU A 120 -4.94 -2.97 1.74
C LEU A 120 -5.35 -3.05 0.28
N THR A 121 -6.61 -2.78 -0.01
CA THR A 121 -7.10 -2.57 -1.36
C THR A 121 -7.39 -1.10 -1.56
N ASN A 122 -7.07 -0.57 -2.73
CA ASN A 122 -7.57 0.74 -3.12
C ASN A 122 -9.04 0.57 -3.49
N ALA A 123 -9.94 1.19 -2.73
CA ALA A 123 -11.33 1.28 -3.12
C ALA A 123 -11.43 2.15 -4.39
N ILE A 124 -12.11 1.62 -5.41
CA ILE A 124 -12.47 2.42 -6.58
C ILE A 124 -13.47 3.48 -6.10
N ARG A 125 -13.25 4.74 -6.48
CA ARG A 125 -14.14 5.84 -6.10
C ARG A 125 -15.56 5.57 -6.57
N GLU A 126 -16.53 5.89 -5.72
CA GLU A 126 -17.93 5.91 -6.11
C GLU A 126 -18.13 6.81 -7.33
N GLY A 127 -18.90 6.36 -8.32
CA GLY A 127 -19.10 7.08 -9.59
C GLY A 127 -17.98 6.92 -10.62
N ALA A 128 -16.90 6.19 -10.34
CA ALA A 128 -15.81 6.00 -11.31
C ALA A 128 -16.29 5.26 -12.58
N LYS A 129 -17.07 4.20 -12.41
CA LYS A 129 -17.63 3.45 -13.55
C LYS A 129 -18.51 4.31 -14.44
N GLU A 130 -19.39 5.07 -13.84
CA GLU A 130 -20.30 5.99 -14.54
C GLU A 130 -19.51 7.07 -15.29
N THR A 131 -18.45 7.61 -14.65
CA THR A 131 -17.58 8.60 -15.28
C THR A 131 -16.85 8.03 -16.49
N PHE A 132 -16.27 6.84 -16.37
CA PHE A 132 -15.57 6.21 -17.50
C PHE A 132 -16.53 5.80 -18.61
N SER A 133 -17.73 5.29 -18.29
CA SER A 133 -18.78 4.99 -19.25
C SER A 133 -19.17 6.24 -20.05
N TYR A 134 -19.37 7.36 -19.35
CA TYR A 134 -19.69 8.65 -19.96
C TYR A 134 -18.66 9.11 -20.99
N PHE A 135 -17.37 8.95 -20.70
CA PHE A 135 -16.31 9.29 -21.66
C PHE A 135 -16.29 8.33 -22.85
N THR A 136 -16.41 7.03 -22.59
CA THR A 136 -16.42 6.00 -23.64
C THR A 136 -17.59 6.17 -24.61
N GLU A 137 -18.80 6.48 -24.13
CA GLU A 137 -19.99 6.75 -24.94
C GLU A 137 -19.82 7.97 -25.84
N ARG A 138 -18.91 8.88 -25.52
CA ARG A 138 -18.56 10.05 -26.33
C ARG A 138 -17.34 9.85 -27.22
N GLY A 139 -16.87 8.62 -27.36
CA GLY A 139 -15.72 8.28 -28.20
C GLY A 139 -14.39 8.74 -27.64
N VAL A 140 -14.31 9.05 -26.33
CA VAL A 140 -13.04 9.39 -25.68
C VAL A 140 -12.33 8.10 -25.27
N GLU A 141 -11.13 7.91 -25.80
CA GLU A 141 -10.27 6.79 -25.42
C GLU A 141 -9.57 7.11 -24.08
N ILE A 142 -9.65 6.17 -23.14
CA ILE A 142 -9.07 6.32 -21.80
C ILE A 142 -7.77 5.54 -21.75
N LYS A 143 -6.68 6.20 -21.36
CA LYS A 143 -5.39 5.57 -21.09
C LYS A 143 -4.99 5.77 -19.63
N VAL A 144 -4.45 4.71 -19.02
CA VAL A 144 -3.98 4.74 -17.62
C VAL A 144 -2.47 4.65 -17.61
N ILE A 145 -1.83 5.58 -16.91
CA ILE A 145 -0.39 5.67 -16.75
C ILE A 145 -0.08 5.59 -15.25
N SER A 146 0.75 4.63 -14.84
CA SER A 146 1.07 4.39 -13.43
C SER A 146 2.49 3.89 -13.24
N GLY A 147 3.12 4.24 -12.11
CA GLY A 147 4.38 3.65 -11.67
C GLY A 147 4.24 2.22 -11.12
N ASP A 148 3.01 1.72 -10.91
CA ASP A 148 2.76 0.39 -10.37
C ASP A 148 2.93 -0.72 -11.42
N ASN A 149 2.93 -1.98 -10.97
CA ASN A 149 2.99 -3.14 -11.85
C ASN A 149 1.84 -3.12 -12.88
N PRO A 150 2.12 -3.30 -14.20
CA PRO A 150 1.10 -3.15 -15.25
C PRO A 150 -0.09 -4.09 -15.09
N LYS A 151 0.12 -5.33 -14.64
CA LYS A 151 -0.97 -6.28 -14.39
C LYS A 151 -1.88 -5.81 -13.25
N THR A 152 -1.31 -5.30 -12.17
CA THR A 152 -2.06 -4.73 -11.05
C THR A 152 -2.90 -3.53 -11.49
N VAL A 153 -2.30 -2.63 -12.28
CA VAL A 153 -3.01 -1.45 -12.83
C VAL A 153 -4.14 -1.89 -13.76
N ALA A 154 -3.92 -2.88 -14.61
CA ALA A 154 -4.93 -3.45 -15.51
C ALA A 154 -6.12 -4.03 -14.73
N GLU A 155 -5.89 -4.81 -13.67
CA GLU A 155 -6.95 -5.36 -12.82
C GLU A 155 -7.77 -4.28 -12.12
N ILE A 156 -7.12 -3.21 -11.64
CA ILE A 156 -7.81 -2.06 -11.02
C ILE A 156 -8.63 -1.31 -12.06
N ALA A 157 -8.07 -1.04 -13.24
CA ALA A 157 -8.73 -0.37 -14.35
C ALA A 157 -9.96 -1.15 -14.85
N GLN A 158 -9.85 -2.47 -14.93
CA GLN A 158 -10.96 -3.36 -15.30
C GLN A 158 -12.08 -3.30 -14.26
N LYS A 159 -11.76 -3.35 -12.96
CA LYS A 159 -12.73 -3.17 -11.87
C LYS A 159 -13.38 -1.79 -11.89
N ALA A 160 -12.66 -0.76 -12.33
CA ALA A 160 -13.17 0.59 -12.53
C ALA A 160 -14.04 0.76 -13.77
N GLY A 161 -14.14 -0.26 -14.63
CA GLY A 161 -14.97 -0.24 -15.83
C GLY A 161 -14.30 0.40 -17.05
N ILE A 162 -12.99 0.49 -17.08
CA ILE A 162 -12.25 1.00 -18.25
C ILE A 162 -12.23 -0.06 -19.35
N CYS A 163 -12.74 0.27 -20.53
CA CYS A 163 -12.73 -0.61 -21.68
C CYS A 163 -11.30 -0.85 -22.18
N GLY A 164 -10.98 -2.12 -22.56
CA GLY A 164 -9.63 -2.48 -23.03
C GLY A 164 -8.56 -2.53 -21.97
N ALA A 165 -8.95 -2.57 -20.69
CA ALA A 165 -8.01 -2.62 -19.55
C ALA A 165 -7.15 -3.89 -19.48
N ASP A 166 -7.51 -4.94 -20.20
CA ASP A 166 -6.72 -6.17 -20.40
C ASP A 166 -5.52 -5.95 -21.35
N ASN A 167 -5.53 -4.85 -22.10
CA ASN A 167 -4.48 -4.49 -23.04
C ASN A 167 -3.46 -3.56 -22.39
N TYR A 168 -2.46 -4.15 -21.72
CA TYR A 168 -1.46 -3.43 -20.94
C TYR A 168 -0.03 -3.68 -21.43
N VAL A 169 0.88 -2.77 -21.07
CA VAL A 169 2.31 -2.86 -21.35
C VAL A 169 3.15 -2.46 -20.13
N ASP A 170 4.32 -3.09 -20.00
CA ASP A 170 5.36 -2.66 -19.09
C ASP A 170 6.16 -1.51 -19.73
N ALA A 171 5.91 -0.29 -19.27
CA ALA A 171 6.52 0.89 -19.88
C ALA A 171 8.04 0.96 -19.66
N SER A 172 8.60 0.26 -18.67
CA SER A 172 10.05 0.16 -18.49
C SER A 172 10.77 -0.55 -19.65
N THR A 173 10.02 -1.25 -20.50
CA THR A 173 10.56 -1.89 -21.72
C THR A 173 10.56 -0.97 -22.94
N LEU A 174 9.89 0.19 -22.86
CA LEU A 174 9.77 1.15 -23.95
C LEU A 174 10.93 2.15 -23.88
N THR A 175 12.00 1.88 -24.64
CA THR A 175 13.27 2.63 -24.49
C THR A 175 13.51 3.65 -25.61
N THR A 176 12.66 3.70 -26.64
CA THR A 176 12.78 4.63 -27.77
C THR A 176 11.46 5.37 -28.02
N ASP A 177 11.54 6.57 -28.56
CA ASP A 177 10.35 7.36 -28.92
C ASP A 177 9.43 6.63 -29.89
N GLU A 178 9.98 5.85 -30.81
CA GLU A 178 9.21 5.02 -31.75
C GLU A 178 8.44 3.92 -31.03
N SER A 179 9.08 3.23 -30.06
CA SER A 179 8.43 2.19 -29.27
C SER A 179 7.31 2.76 -28.39
N ILE A 180 7.51 3.96 -27.85
CA ILE A 180 6.52 4.69 -27.07
C ILE A 180 5.33 5.07 -27.97
N ALA A 181 5.58 5.67 -29.13
CA ALA A 181 4.54 6.09 -30.06
C ALA A 181 3.67 4.90 -30.53
N GLN A 182 4.28 3.78 -30.87
CA GLN A 182 3.55 2.55 -31.22
C GLN A 182 2.75 1.99 -30.04
N ALA A 183 3.32 2.00 -28.84
CA ALA A 183 2.66 1.52 -27.65
C ALA A 183 1.44 2.37 -27.30
N VAL A 184 1.51 3.69 -27.42
CA VAL A 184 0.38 4.61 -27.16
C VAL A 184 -0.81 4.32 -28.09
N MET A 185 -0.55 3.91 -29.33
CA MET A 185 -1.63 3.54 -30.26
C MET A 185 -2.23 2.16 -29.97
N LYS A 186 -1.48 1.28 -29.29
CA LYS A 186 -1.85 -0.13 -29.10
C LYS A 186 -2.42 -0.44 -27.72
N TYR A 187 -1.88 0.16 -26.66
CA TYR A 187 -2.20 -0.20 -25.28
C TYR A 187 -3.04 0.86 -24.56
N GLN A 188 -3.91 0.42 -23.65
CA GLN A 188 -4.70 1.26 -22.77
C GLN A 188 -4.01 1.49 -21.42
N ILE A 189 -3.24 0.52 -20.95
CA ILE A 189 -2.64 0.54 -19.61
C ILE A 189 -1.12 0.53 -19.71
N PHE A 190 -0.49 1.49 -19.05
CA PHE A 190 0.97 1.64 -18.98
C PHE A 190 1.38 1.54 -17.50
N GLY A 191 2.06 0.47 -17.13
CA GLY A 191 2.62 0.29 -15.79
C GLY A 191 4.12 0.46 -15.78
N ARG A 192 4.71 0.75 -14.62
CA ARG A 192 6.16 1.00 -14.42
C ARG A 192 6.71 2.14 -15.29
N VAL A 193 5.92 3.22 -15.39
CA VAL A 193 6.34 4.47 -16.04
C VAL A 193 7.27 5.25 -15.14
#